data_316e2857602b80c397564948e1da9289
#
_entry.id   316e2857602b80c397564948e1da9289
#
_cell.length_a   1.000
_cell.length_b   1.000
_cell.length_c   1.000
_cell.angle_alpha   90.00
_cell.angle_beta   90.00
_cell.angle_gamma   90.00
#
_symmetry.space_group_name_H-M   'P 1'
#
loop_
_entity.id
_entity.type
_entity.pdbx_description
1 polymer ?
#
loop_
_entity_poly.entity_id
_entity_poly.type
_entity_poly.pdbx_seq_one_letter_code
_entity_poly.pdbx_strand_id
1 'polypeptide(L)'
;MRILFIIFALFLFSTKVYSNEVEIIELHESKSLDQLVLDQINQDTNESNNELIDNTAESSEEIISEDTTVIEETITSQNNFWAKTNSQEVSNLLNYSRNINSKVLQTQFDKLLNSVSLDYENEKNREIFFLIINYFYKNGSISKAYNLLNTVNTDNHENADFYNMIKLNYLLSTFKLEELCNFKTDLNEKYKLTNFLIEKTDIFCLSLENNISEADLLNAILLETEIPTDNNFQNLLSIILGKNLEKDNNIIFEKEINSDLIFLYSAMARIADLPLNENFLKVDSKNLAIPIILNKASPIELRIKAANSSYLNETISIESLAALYQSVDFDTNQFNNPEETILGLSNNVEKLMAYYYQLINVQIFPSERLEALTNFWRFAKENNLQEIAYALSYKTIESLEISAEYLKFSLEIATCLIYNNNFEVAYKWISFYENSQGADDKSAYVNIIFNLYSTEEINSIIEIINVNFDKLSNSNLKQNEELIYVLLQVLGDDTNKNLSEDYNFIYDERLMPSIFILQN
;
A
#
# COMPACT_ATOMS: atom_id res chain seq x y z
N MET A 1 -45.37 12.63 -58.24
CA MET A 1 -44.43 13.53 -57.52
C MET A 1 -44.72 13.71 -56.01
N ARG A 2 -45.98 13.80 -55.55
CA ARG A 2 -46.29 13.95 -54.10
C ARG A 2 -45.96 12.71 -53.25
N ILE A 3 -46.11 11.49 -53.76
CA ILE A 3 -45.84 10.24 -53.02
C ILE A 3 -44.31 10.03 -52.84
N LEU A 4 -43.49 10.44 -53.79
CA LEU A 4 -42.06 10.33 -53.71
C LEU A 4 -41.47 11.27 -52.65
N PHE A 5 -42.10 12.42 -52.41
CA PHE A 5 -41.67 13.38 -51.38
C PHE A 5 -42.02 12.88 -49.94
N ILE A 6 -43.09 12.14 -49.79
CA ILE A 6 -43.49 11.59 -48.50
C ILE A 6 -42.57 10.42 -48.11
N ILE A 7 -42.13 9.60 -49.06
CA ILE A 7 -41.18 8.50 -48.82
C ILE A 7 -39.79 9.08 -48.49
N PHE A 8 -39.36 10.17 -49.14
CA PHE A 8 -38.09 10.85 -48.87
C PHE A 8 -38.12 11.56 -47.50
N ALA A 9 -39.23 12.14 -47.10
CA ALA A 9 -39.43 12.74 -45.77
C ALA A 9 -39.44 11.69 -44.66
N LEU A 10 -39.98 10.49 -44.87
CA LEU A 10 -39.94 9.37 -43.93
C LEU A 10 -38.51 8.78 -43.76
N PHE A 11 -37.70 8.81 -44.82
CA PHE A 11 -36.31 8.37 -44.73
C PHE A 11 -35.41 9.36 -44.00
N LEU A 12 -35.76 10.66 -43.97
CA LEU A 12 -35.00 11.67 -43.22
C LEU A 12 -35.32 11.68 -41.71
N PHE A 13 -36.43 11.03 -41.29
CA PHE A 13 -36.76 10.89 -39.87
C PHE A 13 -36.35 9.58 -39.24
N SER A 14 -35.79 8.63 -39.99
CA SER A 14 -35.37 7.31 -39.47
C SER A 14 -33.90 7.17 -39.15
N THR A 15 -33.11 8.24 -39.22
CA THR A 15 -31.71 8.23 -38.76
C THR A 15 -31.50 9.13 -37.56
N LYS A 16 -32.33 9.00 -36.52
CA LYS A 16 -31.78 9.17 -35.19
C LYS A 16 -30.99 7.89 -34.89
N VAL A 17 -29.77 7.87 -35.37
CA VAL A 17 -28.73 7.08 -34.71
C VAL A 17 -28.71 7.63 -33.29
N TYR A 18 -29.25 6.87 -32.35
CA TYR A 18 -28.84 6.97 -30.95
C TYR A 18 -27.36 6.64 -31.00
N SER A 19 -26.54 7.64 -31.09
CA SER A 19 -25.22 7.58 -30.49
C SER A 19 -25.51 7.30 -29.01
N ASN A 20 -25.46 6.05 -28.63
CA ASN A 20 -25.15 5.75 -27.25
C ASN A 20 -23.84 6.47 -27.03
N GLU A 21 -23.87 7.61 -26.38
CA GLU A 21 -22.72 8.11 -25.66
C GLU A 21 -22.29 6.91 -24.84
N VAL A 22 -21.15 6.34 -25.20
CA VAL A 22 -20.46 5.38 -24.36
C VAL A 22 -20.25 6.18 -23.08
N GLU A 23 -21.05 5.91 -22.05
CA GLU A 23 -20.76 6.38 -20.72
C GLU A 23 -19.38 5.82 -20.41
N ILE A 24 -18.37 6.65 -20.64
CA ILE A 24 -17.02 6.40 -20.11
C ILE A 24 -17.28 6.43 -18.61
N ILE A 25 -17.33 5.26 -18.00
CA ILE A 25 -17.36 5.15 -16.55
C ILE A 25 -16.04 5.82 -16.13
N GLU A 26 -16.12 7.06 -15.67
CA GLU A 26 -15.02 7.70 -14.98
C GLU A 26 -14.82 6.89 -13.69
N LEU A 27 -13.94 5.91 -13.77
CA LEU A 27 -13.65 4.95 -12.68
C LEU A 27 -12.99 5.64 -11.48
N HIS A 28 -12.49 6.86 -11.67
CA HIS A 28 -11.80 7.62 -10.64
C HIS A 28 -12.17 9.10 -10.71
N GLU A 29 -12.28 9.74 -9.55
CA GLU A 29 -12.41 11.19 -9.45
C GLU A 29 -11.26 11.88 -10.20
N SER A 30 -11.52 13.08 -10.73
CA SER A 30 -10.60 13.87 -11.58
C SER A 30 -9.35 14.41 -10.86
N LYS A 31 -8.94 13.79 -9.74
CA LYS A 31 -7.76 14.16 -8.97
C LYS A 31 -6.48 13.66 -9.66
N SER A 32 -5.43 14.47 -9.66
CA SER A 32 -4.13 14.01 -10.16
C SER A 32 -3.53 12.93 -9.24
N LEU A 33 -2.66 12.07 -9.79
CA LEU A 33 -1.95 11.05 -9.01
C LEU A 33 -1.25 11.66 -7.79
N ASP A 34 -0.61 12.83 -7.97
CA ASP A 34 0.08 13.53 -6.90
C ASP A 34 -0.89 13.90 -5.76
N GLN A 35 -2.11 14.37 -6.10
CA GLN A 35 -3.15 14.69 -5.12
C GLN A 35 -3.68 13.44 -4.42
N LEU A 36 -3.93 12.34 -5.15
CA LEU A 36 -4.42 11.10 -4.56
C LEU A 36 -3.44 10.52 -3.55
N VAL A 37 -2.15 10.47 -3.91
CA VAL A 37 -1.09 9.95 -3.02
C VAL A 37 -0.90 10.84 -1.79
N LEU A 38 -0.90 12.18 -1.97
CA LEU A 38 -0.72 13.12 -0.86
C LEU A 38 -1.96 13.20 0.03
N ASP A 39 -3.16 13.11 -0.53
CA ASP A 39 -4.41 13.09 0.24
C ASP A 39 -4.45 11.88 1.17
N GLN A 40 -4.02 10.71 0.70
CA GLN A 40 -3.95 9.51 1.53
C GLN A 40 -2.95 9.65 2.66
N ILE A 41 -1.75 10.13 2.38
CA ILE A 41 -0.73 10.39 3.42
C ILE A 41 -1.27 11.37 4.47
N ASN A 42 -2.06 12.38 4.05
CA ASN A 42 -2.68 13.34 4.96
C ASN A 42 -3.90 12.77 5.70
N GLN A 43 -4.66 11.83 5.13
CA GLN A 43 -5.75 11.13 5.82
C GLN A 43 -5.20 10.23 6.93
N ASP A 44 -4.17 9.46 6.67
CA ASP A 44 -3.48 8.66 7.69
C ASP A 44 -2.98 9.52 8.86
N THR A 45 -2.57 10.77 8.57
CA THR A 45 -2.18 11.73 9.62
C THR A 45 -3.37 12.26 10.40
N ASN A 46 -4.53 12.46 9.78
CA ASN A 46 -5.74 13.00 10.43
C ASN A 46 -6.52 11.94 11.22
N GLU A 47 -6.57 10.69 10.74
CA GLU A 47 -7.19 9.59 11.48
C GLU A 47 -6.41 9.29 12.76
N SER A 48 -5.07 9.29 12.72
CA SER A 48 -4.24 9.17 13.92
C SER A 48 -4.45 10.33 14.92
N ASN A 49 -4.72 11.54 14.44
CA ASN A 49 -4.99 12.71 15.29
C ASN A 49 -6.42 12.71 15.85
N ASN A 50 -7.42 12.23 15.10
CA ASN A 50 -8.80 12.17 15.57
C ASN A 50 -9.01 11.07 16.62
N GLU A 51 -8.35 9.92 16.49
CA GLU A 51 -8.36 8.89 17.54
C GLU A 51 -7.70 9.38 18.85
N LEU A 52 -6.79 10.38 18.78
CA LEU A 52 -6.14 10.98 19.96
C LEU A 52 -6.94 12.14 20.57
N ILE A 53 -7.76 12.85 19.79
CA ILE A 53 -8.50 14.05 20.25
C ILE A 53 -9.85 13.69 20.89
N ASP A 54 -10.47 12.57 20.52
CA ASP A 54 -11.77 12.14 21.06
C ASP A 54 -11.70 11.67 22.53
N ASN A 55 -10.49 11.59 23.10
CA ASN A 55 -10.28 11.23 24.51
C ASN A 55 -10.18 12.41 25.48
N THR A 56 -10.41 13.65 25.05
CA THR A 56 -10.28 14.85 25.92
C THR A 56 -11.36 15.90 25.70
N ALA A 57 -12.66 15.59 25.76
CA ALA A 57 -13.68 16.63 25.99
C ALA A 57 -15.03 16.06 26.45
N GLU A 58 -15.33 16.41 27.68
CA GLU A 58 -16.63 16.80 28.26
C GLU A 58 -17.70 15.72 28.48
N SER A 59 -17.91 15.55 29.78
CA SER A 59 -19.11 15.05 30.43
C SER A 59 -20.40 15.71 29.94
N SER A 60 -21.31 14.97 29.34
CA SER A 60 -22.75 15.21 29.43
C SER A 60 -23.52 13.91 29.27
N GLU A 61 -24.19 13.56 30.31
CA GLU A 61 -25.30 12.69 30.64
C GLU A 61 -25.89 11.75 29.56
N GLU A 62 -25.87 10.45 29.96
CA GLU A 62 -26.85 9.38 29.74
C GLU A 62 -27.44 9.13 28.34
N ILE A 63 -26.88 8.13 27.68
CA ILE A 63 -27.69 7.00 27.17
C ILE A 63 -26.81 5.75 27.30
N ILE A 64 -27.16 4.86 28.22
CA ILE A 64 -26.54 3.55 28.43
C ILE A 64 -26.94 2.64 27.28
N SER A 65 -25.99 2.29 26.41
CA SER A 65 -26.06 1.11 25.58
C SER A 65 -24.92 0.17 25.96
N GLU A 66 -25.22 -1.13 26.02
CA GLU A 66 -24.33 -2.21 26.53
C GLU A 66 -23.02 -2.41 25.74
N ASP A 67 -22.76 -1.58 24.71
CA ASP A 67 -21.57 -1.69 23.86
C ASP A 67 -20.33 -0.92 24.35
N THR A 68 -20.48 -0.04 25.39
CA THR A 68 -19.40 0.79 25.89
C THR A 68 -18.39 0.03 26.78
N THR A 69 -18.77 -1.11 27.31
CA THR A 69 -17.89 -1.89 28.22
C THR A 69 -16.75 -2.60 27.49
N VAL A 70 -16.94 -3.01 26.24
CA VAL A 70 -15.92 -3.73 25.46
C VAL A 70 -14.78 -2.79 25.03
N ILE A 71 -15.10 -1.54 24.71
CA ILE A 71 -14.10 -0.54 24.26
C ILE A 71 -13.23 -0.06 25.45
N GLU A 72 -13.82 0.15 26.62
CA GLU A 72 -13.08 0.54 27.83
C GLU A 72 -12.18 -0.60 28.35
N GLU A 73 -12.61 -1.86 28.27
CA GLU A 73 -11.78 -3.01 28.64
C GLU A 73 -10.59 -3.19 27.67
N THR A 74 -10.75 -2.89 26.39
CA THR A 74 -9.67 -2.99 25.40
C THR A 74 -8.61 -1.91 25.61
N ILE A 75 -9.01 -0.67 25.88
CA ILE A 75 -8.09 0.45 26.15
C ILE A 75 -7.35 0.25 27.47
N THR A 76 -8.01 -0.23 28.50
CA THR A 76 -7.37 -0.52 29.80
C THR A 76 -6.42 -1.72 29.73
N SER A 77 -6.69 -2.71 28.89
CA SER A 77 -5.79 -3.86 28.68
C SER A 77 -4.53 -3.47 27.90
N GLN A 78 -4.64 -2.60 26.90
CA GLN A 78 -3.50 -2.09 26.11
C GLN A 78 -2.54 -1.24 26.97
N ASN A 79 -3.06 -0.35 27.80
CA ASN A 79 -2.24 0.43 28.74
C ASN A 79 -1.50 -0.47 29.75
N ASN A 80 -2.08 -1.59 30.16
CA ASN A 80 -1.43 -2.55 31.02
C ASN A 80 -0.31 -3.36 30.35
N PHE A 81 -0.38 -3.56 29.02
CA PHE A 81 0.67 -4.27 28.27
C PHE A 81 1.99 -3.47 28.31
N TRP A 82 1.98 -2.22 27.88
CA TRP A 82 3.19 -1.39 27.82
C TRP A 82 3.78 -1.10 29.20
N ALA A 83 2.96 -0.93 30.23
CA ALA A 83 3.43 -0.68 31.59
C ALA A 83 4.22 -1.87 32.18
N LYS A 84 3.91 -3.10 31.77
CA LYS A 84 4.54 -4.34 32.29
C LYS A 84 5.70 -4.83 31.42
N THR A 85 5.75 -4.47 30.15
CA THR A 85 6.72 -4.95 29.18
C THR A 85 8.07 -4.26 29.35
N ASN A 86 9.19 -4.93 29.16
CA ASN A 86 10.52 -4.33 29.16
C ASN A 86 11.07 -4.16 27.73
N SER A 87 12.13 -3.36 27.57
CA SER A 87 12.72 -3.05 26.25
C SER A 87 13.23 -4.30 25.51
N GLN A 88 13.74 -5.30 26.23
CA GLN A 88 14.20 -6.55 25.61
C GLN A 88 13.04 -7.36 25.05
N GLU A 89 11.92 -7.43 25.78
CA GLU A 89 10.69 -8.11 25.31
C GLU A 89 10.13 -7.40 24.07
N VAL A 90 10.08 -6.06 24.09
CA VAL A 90 9.67 -5.26 22.92
C VAL A 90 10.60 -5.50 21.74
N SER A 91 11.91 -5.48 21.93
CA SER A 91 12.89 -5.76 20.88
C SER A 91 12.69 -7.14 20.27
N ASN A 92 12.47 -8.16 21.09
CA ASN A 92 12.18 -9.51 20.64
C ASN A 92 10.88 -9.55 19.83
N LEU A 93 9.79 -8.93 20.34
CA LEU A 93 8.50 -8.85 19.67
C LEU A 93 8.62 -8.18 18.30
N LEU A 94 9.30 -7.02 18.20
CA LEU A 94 9.54 -6.31 16.95
C LEU A 94 10.38 -7.12 15.94
N ASN A 95 11.34 -7.91 16.42
CA ASN A 95 12.12 -8.78 15.55
C ASN A 95 11.30 -9.96 15.00
N TYR A 96 10.43 -10.53 15.81
CA TYR A 96 9.53 -11.60 15.37
C TYR A 96 8.47 -11.09 14.37
N SER A 97 7.93 -9.89 14.60
CA SER A 97 6.89 -9.32 13.74
C SER A 97 7.35 -9.10 12.29
N ARG A 98 8.65 -8.94 12.05
CA ARG A 98 9.22 -8.86 10.69
C ARG A 98 8.98 -10.10 9.84
N ASN A 99 8.69 -11.23 10.46
CA ASN A 99 8.42 -12.51 9.80
C ASN A 99 6.91 -12.79 9.68
N ILE A 100 6.05 -11.87 10.11
CA ILE A 100 4.60 -12.03 9.98
C ILE A 100 4.24 -11.81 8.51
N ASN A 101 3.78 -12.88 7.86
CA ASN A 101 3.27 -12.84 6.49
C ASN A 101 1.74 -12.59 6.42
N SER A 102 1.05 -12.63 7.55
CA SER A 102 -0.37 -12.34 7.62
C SER A 102 -0.60 -10.84 7.69
N LYS A 103 -1.27 -10.30 6.67
CA LYS A 103 -1.65 -8.87 6.59
C LYS A 103 -2.53 -8.46 7.77
N VAL A 104 -3.50 -9.30 8.15
CA VAL A 104 -4.39 -9.03 9.30
C VAL A 104 -3.60 -8.92 10.59
N LEU A 105 -2.69 -9.86 10.86
CA LEU A 105 -1.85 -9.82 12.06
C LEU A 105 -0.92 -8.61 12.04
N GLN A 106 -0.37 -8.25 10.89
CA GLN A 106 0.47 -7.06 10.75
C GLN A 106 -0.31 -5.78 11.05
N THR A 107 -1.53 -5.66 10.51
CA THR A 107 -2.41 -4.50 10.77
C THR A 107 -2.76 -4.40 12.26
N GLN A 108 -3.11 -5.51 12.92
CA GLN A 108 -3.39 -5.52 14.36
C GLN A 108 -2.14 -5.18 15.19
N PHE A 109 -0.99 -5.67 14.77
CA PHE A 109 0.27 -5.35 15.41
C PHE A 109 0.63 -3.86 15.27
N ASP A 110 0.43 -3.29 14.10
CA ASP A 110 0.63 -1.86 13.86
C ASP A 110 -0.32 -0.99 14.70
N LYS A 111 -1.60 -1.41 14.84
CA LYS A 111 -2.55 -0.75 15.75
C LYS A 111 -2.07 -0.80 17.21
N LEU A 112 -1.56 -1.95 17.67
CA LEU A 112 -0.97 -2.06 18.99
C LEU A 112 0.22 -1.11 19.17
N LEU A 113 1.11 -1.01 18.18
CA LEU A 113 2.26 -0.10 18.23
C LEU A 113 1.85 1.38 18.21
N ASN A 114 0.82 1.74 17.44
CA ASN A 114 0.30 3.11 17.38
C ASN A 114 -0.45 3.52 18.66
N SER A 115 -1.00 2.56 19.40
CA SER A 115 -1.71 2.84 20.67
C SER A 115 -0.77 3.11 21.85
N VAL A 116 0.53 3.22 21.61
CA VAL A 116 1.53 3.45 22.66
C VAL A 116 1.34 4.82 23.28
N SER A 117 0.88 4.83 24.54
CA SER A 117 0.90 6.00 25.42
C SER A 117 1.93 5.74 26.51
N LEU A 118 3.09 6.36 26.42
CA LEU A 118 4.19 6.18 27.34
C LEU A 118 4.49 7.50 28.08
N ASP A 119 4.74 7.38 29.38
CA ASP A 119 5.32 8.47 30.15
C ASP A 119 6.81 8.63 29.79
N TYR A 120 7.12 9.71 29.09
CA TYR A 120 8.46 10.01 28.57
C TYR A 120 9.50 10.44 29.60
N GLU A 121 9.09 10.75 30.81
CA GLU A 121 10.01 11.06 31.89
C GLU A 121 10.78 9.82 32.35
N ASN A 122 10.22 8.62 32.08
CA ASN A 122 10.83 7.35 32.43
C ASN A 122 11.81 6.88 31.33
N GLU A 123 13.08 6.60 31.69
CA GLU A 123 14.12 6.12 30.80
C GLU A 123 13.74 4.84 30.04
N LYS A 124 13.13 3.86 30.73
CA LYS A 124 12.62 2.63 30.12
C LYS A 124 11.61 2.91 29.00
N ASN A 125 10.71 3.84 29.22
CA ASN A 125 9.70 4.20 28.22
C ASN A 125 10.32 4.90 27.02
N ARG A 126 11.36 5.72 27.21
CA ARG A 126 12.12 6.33 26.12
C ARG A 126 12.81 5.28 25.24
N GLU A 127 13.38 4.23 25.83
CA GLU A 127 13.99 3.13 25.09
C GLU A 127 12.95 2.37 24.26
N ILE A 128 11.79 2.02 24.84
CA ILE A 128 10.69 1.38 24.12
C ILE A 128 10.22 2.23 22.95
N PHE A 129 10.04 3.52 23.16
CA PHE A 129 9.64 4.45 22.10
C PHE A 129 10.65 4.48 20.94
N PHE A 130 11.94 4.57 21.26
CA PHE A 130 12.99 4.50 20.24
C PHE A 130 12.90 3.22 19.43
N LEU A 131 12.67 2.07 20.06
CA LEU A 131 12.53 0.79 19.39
C LEU A 131 11.35 0.79 18.42
N ILE A 132 10.19 1.35 18.82
CA ILE A 132 8.99 1.43 17.99
C ILE A 132 9.20 2.38 16.81
N ILE A 133 9.75 3.57 17.04
CA ILE A 133 10.06 4.52 15.97
C ILE A 133 11.03 3.90 14.95
N ASN A 134 12.09 3.27 15.43
CA ASN A 134 13.07 2.59 14.56
C ASN A 134 12.44 1.43 13.78
N TYR A 135 11.49 0.72 14.38
CA TYR A 135 10.73 -0.33 13.71
C TYR A 135 9.90 0.24 12.56
N PHE A 136 9.09 1.27 12.80
CA PHE A 136 8.29 1.91 11.75
C PHE A 136 9.17 2.44 10.62
N TYR A 137 10.24 3.14 10.95
CA TYR A 137 11.16 3.68 9.94
C TYR A 137 11.79 2.57 9.10
N LYS A 138 12.32 1.50 9.72
CA LYS A 138 12.93 0.37 9.00
C LYS A 138 11.95 -0.46 8.18
N ASN A 139 10.66 -0.44 8.52
CA ASN A 139 9.64 -1.17 7.78
C ASN A 139 8.93 -0.34 6.70
N GLY A 140 9.38 0.88 6.44
CA GLY A 140 8.83 1.73 5.37
C GLY A 140 7.60 2.52 5.79
N SER A 141 7.27 2.54 7.08
CA SER A 141 6.16 3.30 7.64
C SER A 141 6.65 4.65 8.20
N ILE A 142 7.41 5.41 7.40
CA ILE A 142 7.98 6.70 7.81
C ILE A 142 6.88 7.69 8.27
N SER A 143 5.68 7.63 7.67
CA SER A 143 4.54 8.46 8.07
C SER A 143 4.07 8.13 9.49
N LYS A 144 3.97 6.83 9.85
CA LYS A 144 3.61 6.40 11.22
C LYS A 144 4.68 6.86 12.23
N ALA A 145 5.97 6.71 11.88
CA ALA A 145 7.05 7.20 12.71
C ALA A 145 6.98 8.72 12.92
N TYR A 146 6.74 9.49 11.86
CA TYR A 146 6.59 10.94 11.92
C TYR A 146 5.41 11.38 12.80
N ASN A 147 4.25 10.75 12.61
CA ASN A 147 3.05 11.05 13.39
C ASN A 147 3.28 10.81 14.89
N LEU A 148 3.85 9.65 15.23
CA LEU A 148 4.16 9.31 16.61
C LEU A 148 5.21 10.27 17.21
N LEU A 149 6.21 10.70 16.44
CA LEU A 149 7.20 11.69 16.87
C LEU A 149 6.60 13.08 17.15
N ASN A 150 5.49 13.43 16.50
CA ASN A 150 4.83 14.71 16.73
C ASN A 150 3.93 14.74 17.97
N THR A 151 3.62 13.56 18.55
CA THR A 151 2.84 13.49 19.81
C THR A 151 3.69 13.77 21.05
N VAL A 152 5.02 13.83 20.90
CA VAL A 152 5.95 13.87 22.03
C VAL A 152 7.03 14.93 21.83
N ASN A 153 7.36 15.64 22.91
CA ASN A 153 8.55 16.51 22.89
C ASN A 153 9.82 15.66 23.04
N THR A 154 10.59 15.57 21.96
CA THR A 154 11.83 14.78 21.87
C THR A 154 13.11 15.61 22.00
N ASP A 155 13.02 16.91 22.30
CA ASP A 155 14.15 17.87 22.22
C ASP A 155 15.35 17.55 23.10
N ASN A 156 15.14 16.90 24.24
CA ASN A 156 16.21 16.56 25.18
C ASN A 156 16.47 15.05 25.24
N HIS A 157 16.00 14.31 24.24
CA HIS A 157 16.18 12.88 24.18
C HIS A 157 17.57 12.52 23.65
N GLU A 158 18.16 11.44 24.14
CA GLU A 158 19.46 10.94 23.65
C GLU A 158 19.46 10.58 22.15
N ASN A 159 18.29 10.22 21.59
CA ASN A 159 18.10 9.90 20.18
C ASN A 159 17.49 11.06 19.36
N ALA A 160 17.56 12.29 19.85
CA ALA A 160 16.96 13.44 19.19
C ALA A 160 17.45 13.66 17.76
N ASP A 161 18.73 13.41 17.49
CA ASP A 161 19.32 13.52 16.14
C ASP A 161 18.64 12.52 15.18
N PHE A 162 18.43 11.28 15.61
CA PHE A 162 17.74 10.27 14.83
C PHE A 162 16.27 10.64 14.56
N TYR A 163 15.56 11.17 15.56
CA TYR A 163 14.18 11.60 15.40
C TYR A 163 14.05 12.78 14.44
N ASN A 164 14.94 13.74 14.52
CA ASN A 164 14.98 14.89 13.62
C ASN A 164 15.34 14.47 12.19
N MET A 165 16.23 13.51 12.03
CA MET A 165 16.53 12.90 10.72
C MET A 165 15.24 12.27 10.12
N ILE A 166 14.45 11.51 10.90
CA ILE A 166 13.19 10.93 10.41
C ILE A 166 12.21 12.02 10.00
N LYS A 167 12.07 13.10 10.81
CA LYS A 167 11.20 14.23 10.47
C LYS A 167 11.61 14.90 9.16
N LEU A 168 12.91 15.17 8.97
CA LEU A 168 13.43 15.70 7.71
C LEU A 168 13.14 14.76 6.54
N ASN A 169 13.44 13.48 6.69
CA ASN A 169 13.24 12.47 5.64
C ASN A 169 11.77 12.33 5.26
N TYR A 170 10.84 12.41 6.23
CA TYR A 170 9.40 12.44 5.96
C TYR A 170 9.00 13.66 5.14
N LEU A 171 9.42 14.86 5.52
CA LEU A 171 9.10 16.10 4.81
C LEU A 171 9.69 16.11 3.39
N LEU A 172 10.89 15.57 3.20
CA LEU A 172 11.53 15.38 1.89
C LEU A 172 10.79 14.35 1.04
N SER A 173 10.42 13.20 1.61
CA SER A 173 9.74 12.11 0.90
C SER A 173 8.34 12.48 0.45
N THR A 174 7.61 13.24 1.26
CA THR A 174 6.25 13.74 0.96
C THR A 174 6.27 15.06 0.19
N PHE A 175 7.46 15.61 -0.07
CA PHE A 175 7.65 16.88 -0.79
C PHE A 175 6.98 18.08 -0.13
N LYS A 176 6.88 18.08 1.21
CA LYS A 176 6.38 19.20 2.02
C LYS A 176 7.48 20.25 2.23
N LEU A 177 7.92 20.89 1.14
CA LEU A 177 9.12 21.72 1.12
C LEU A 177 9.02 22.99 1.97
N GLU A 178 7.84 23.59 2.07
CA GLU A 178 7.62 24.75 2.94
C GLU A 178 7.77 24.38 4.42
N GLU A 179 7.14 23.27 4.85
CA GLU A 179 7.28 22.76 6.21
C GLU A 179 8.74 22.35 6.51
N LEU A 180 9.43 21.74 5.53
CA LEU A 180 10.84 21.38 5.62
C LEU A 180 11.72 22.58 5.89
N CYS A 181 11.54 23.66 5.11
CA CYS A 181 12.36 24.86 5.21
C CYS A 181 12.09 25.64 6.50
N ASN A 182 10.87 25.60 7.03
CA ASN A 182 10.56 26.13 8.35
C ASN A 182 11.18 25.25 9.46
N PHE A 183 11.02 23.94 9.38
CA PHE A 183 11.55 23.01 10.40
C PHE A 183 13.08 23.04 10.51
N LYS A 184 13.82 23.17 9.40
CA LYS A 184 15.28 23.25 9.40
C LYS A 184 15.82 24.39 10.24
N THR A 185 15.09 25.53 10.31
CA THR A 185 15.50 26.71 11.06
C THR A 185 15.63 26.42 12.55
N ASP A 186 14.73 25.56 13.07
CA ASP A 186 14.76 25.13 14.46
C ASP A 186 15.92 24.17 14.79
N LEU A 187 16.50 23.53 13.77
CA LEU A 187 17.53 22.50 13.92
C LEU A 187 18.97 23.06 13.89
N ASN A 188 19.23 24.11 13.11
CA ASN A 188 20.57 24.60 12.78
C ASN A 188 21.48 24.92 13.97
N GLU A 189 20.93 25.33 15.10
CA GLU A 189 21.72 25.72 16.27
C GLU A 189 21.95 24.58 17.27
N LYS A 190 21.17 23.49 17.19
CA LYS A 190 21.07 22.52 18.28
C LYS A 190 21.56 21.12 17.91
N TYR A 191 21.43 20.71 16.65
CA TYR A 191 21.65 19.34 16.24
C TYR A 191 22.73 19.22 15.15
N LYS A 192 23.45 18.10 15.15
CA LYS A 192 24.44 17.75 14.11
C LYS A 192 24.05 16.42 13.49
N LEU A 193 23.43 16.47 12.33
CA LEU A 193 23.13 15.26 11.56
C LEU A 193 24.34 14.84 10.71
N THR A 194 24.39 13.53 10.40
CA THR A 194 25.47 12.96 9.59
C THR A 194 25.51 13.54 8.18
N ASN A 195 26.69 13.53 7.56
CA ASN A 195 26.90 13.92 6.16
C ASN A 195 26.40 15.33 5.80
N PHE A 196 26.44 16.26 6.75
CA PHE A 196 26.01 17.64 6.55
C PHE A 196 24.55 17.76 6.05
N LEU A 197 23.66 16.87 6.51
CA LEU A 197 22.27 16.83 6.04
C LEU A 197 21.54 18.15 6.31
N ILE A 198 21.75 18.79 7.48
CA ILE A 198 21.09 20.06 7.82
C ILE A 198 21.61 21.19 6.93
N GLU A 199 22.93 21.31 6.79
CA GLU A 199 23.58 22.34 5.99
C GLU A 199 23.20 22.23 4.50
N LYS A 200 23.16 21.01 3.97
CA LYS A 200 22.72 20.75 2.60
C LYS A 200 21.22 21.06 2.40
N THR A 201 20.40 20.74 3.39
CA THR A 201 18.95 21.08 3.36
C THR A 201 18.77 22.60 3.42
N ASP A 202 19.61 23.32 4.18
CA ASP A 202 19.58 24.78 4.23
C ASP A 202 19.92 25.40 2.88
N ILE A 203 21.01 24.97 2.23
CA ILE A 203 21.38 25.41 0.90
C ILE A 203 20.26 25.11 -0.13
N PHE A 204 19.65 23.94 -0.03
CA PHE A 204 18.51 23.57 -0.88
C PHE A 204 17.32 24.49 -0.67
N CYS A 205 16.93 24.78 0.58
CA CYS A 205 15.83 25.69 0.89
C CYS A 205 16.10 27.11 0.38
N LEU A 206 17.30 27.66 0.58
CA LEU A 206 17.69 28.97 0.04
C LEU A 206 17.58 29.01 -1.49
N SER A 207 17.93 27.90 -2.13
CA SER A 207 17.79 27.76 -3.60
C SER A 207 16.33 27.81 -4.04
N LEU A 208 15.41 27.20 -3.29
CA LEU A 208 13.96 27.24 -3.54
C LEU A 208 13.36 28.63 -3.33
N GLU A 209 13.86 29.36 -2.35
CA GLU A 209 13.47 30.73 -2.03
C GLU A 209 14.06 31.76 -3.01
N ASN A 210 14.85 31.29 -4.00
CA ASN A 210 15.60 32.12 -4.95
C ASN A 210 16.62 33.06 -4.29
N ASN A 211 17.10 32.71 -3.09
CA ASN A 211 18.17 33.41 -2.38
C ASN A 211 19.54 32.84 -2.80
N ILE A 212 19.86 32.99 -4.09
CA ILE A 212 21.03 32.36 -4.73
C ILE A 212 22.35 32.81 -4.10
N SER A 213 22.47 34.08 -3.71
CA SER A 213 23.73 34.62 -3.15
C SER A 213 24.09 33.97 -1.82
N GLU A 214 23.11 33.72 -0.96
CA GLU A 214 23.31 33.08 0.33
C GLU A 214 23.53 31.57 0.16
N ALA A 215 22.79 30.93 -0.73
CA ALA A 215 23.00 29.53 -1.09
C ALA A 215 24.44 29.28 -1.60
N ASP A 216 24.96 30.15 -2.45
CA ASP A 216 26.34 30.09 -2.95
C ASP A 216 27.36 30.29 -1.85
N LEU A 217 27.13 31.21 -0.93
CA LEU A 217 28.02 31.46 0.21
C LEU A 217 28.08 30.24 1.13
N LEU A 218 26.93 29.67 1.51
CA LEU A 218 26.89 28.49 2.37
C LEU A 218 27.48 27.27 1.67
N ASN A 219 27.25 27.13 0.35
CA ASN A 219 27.87 26.05 -0.42
C ASN A 219 29.38 26.18 -0.52
N ALA A 220 29.92 27.38 -0.61
CA ALA A 220 31.38 27.60 -0.58
C ALA A 220 31.99 27.17 0.77
N ILE A 221 31.32 27.48 1.89
CA ILE A 221 31.70 27.03 3.24
C ILE A 221 31.63 25.49 3.34
N LEU A 222 30.59 24.91 2.80
CA LEU A 222 30.41 23.45 2.78
C LEU A 222 31.54 22.76 2.01
N LEU A 223 31.91 23.27 0.84
CA LEU A 223 33.02 22.73 0.03
C LEU A 223 34.38 22.77 0.73
N GLU A 224 34.59 23.72 1.63
CA GLU A 224 35.82 23.80 2.44
C GLU A 224 35.86 22.80 3.60
N THR A 225 34.69 22.41 4.10
CA THR A 225 34.53 21.59 5.32
C THR A 225 34.25 20.12 5.01
N GLU A 226 33.55 19.83 3.91
CA GLU A 226 33.16 18.47 3.51
C GLU A 226 34.26 17.82 2.64
N ILE A 227 35.02 16.89 3.22
CA ILE A 227 36.06 16.15 2.52
C ILE A 227 35.84 14.65 2.72
N PRO A 228 35.60 13.85 1.65
CA PRO A 228 35.52 14.26 0.23
C PRO A 228 34.19 14.97 -0.11
N THR A 229 34.24 15.84 -1.11
CA THR A 229 33.07 16.57 -1.61
C THR A 229 31.99 15.62 -2.12
N ASP A 230 30.76 15.92 -1.80
CA ASP A 230 29.58 15.21 -2.29
C ASP A 230 29.20 15.66 -3.72
N ASN A 231 29.68 14.92 -4.70
CA ASN A 231 29.47 15.25 -6.11
C ASN A 231 27.96 15.14 -6.51
N ASN A 232 27.17 14.26 -5.89
CA ASN A 232 25.74 14.14 -6.19
C ASN A 232 25.01 15.42 -5.78
N PHE A 233 25.26 15.90 -4.56
CA PHE A 233 24.71 17.15 -4.08
C PHE A 233 25.12 18.34 -4.96
N GLN A 234 26.41 18.48 -5.26
CA GLN A 234 26.91 19.60 -6.05
C GLN A 234 26.35 19.62 -7.48
N ASN A 235 26.22 18.46 -8.12
CA ASN A 235 25.62 18.36 -9.46
C ASN A 235 24.14 18.75 -9.44
N LEU A 236 23.36 18.22 -8.49
CA LEU A 236 21.95 18.56 -8.34
C LEU A 236 21.76 20.06 -8.06
N LEU A 237 22.54 20.62 -7.13
CA LEU A 237 22.50 22.04 -6.80
C LEU A 237 22.83 22.92 -8.02
N SER A 238 23.84 22.56 -8.82
CA SER A 238 24.23 23.30 -10.01
C SER A 238 23.11 23.36 -11.06
N ILE A 239 22.32 22.28 -11.19
CA ILE A 239 21.17 22.23 -12.10
C ILE A 239 20.04 23.10 -11.56
N ILE A 240 19.70 22.99 -10.28
CA ILE A 240 18.64 23.77 -9.63
C ILE A 240 18.94 25.28 -9.73
N LEU A 241 20.21 25.68 -9.54
CA LEU A 241 20.64 27.07 -9.68
C LEU A 241 20.80 27.54 -11.14
N GLY A 242 20.52 26.69 -12.13
CA GLY A 242 20.65 27.01 -13.56
C GLY A 242 22.09 27.22 -14.03
N LYS A 243 23.09 26.77 -13.27
CA LYS A 243 24.52 26.93 -13.60
C LYS A 243 25.02 25.87 -14.57
N ASN A 244 24.39 24.70 -14.59
CA ASN A 244 24.66 23.63 -15.54
C ASN A 244 23.43 23.38 -16.41
N LEU A 245 23.52 23.71 -17.69
CA LEU A 245 22.43 23.57 -18.67
C LEU A 245 22.43 22.20 -19.36
N GLU A 246 23.55 21.46 -19.29
CA GLU A 246 23.61 20.11 -19.83
C GLU A 246 23.06 19.14 -18.78
N LYS A 247 21.79 18.83 -18.90
CA LYS A 247 21.13 17.75 -18.15
C LYS A 247 21.65 16.40 -18.65
N ASP A 248 22.84 16.01 -18.23
CA ASP A 248 23.33 14.66 -18.48
C ASP A 248 22.66 13.72 -17.44
N ASN A 249 21.49 13.23 -17.81
CA ASN A 249 20.57 12.49 -16.94
C ASN A 249 21.16 11.17 -16.39
N ASN A 250 22.30 10.73 -16.94
CA ASN A 250 22.89 9.43 -16.62
C ASN A 250 23.97 9.48 -15.53
N ILE A 251 24.52 10.66 -15.20
CA ILE A 251 25.74 10.75 -14.39
C ILE A 251 25.48 10.84 -12.88
N ILE A 252 24.30 11.33 -12.48
CA ILE A 252 24.08 11.78 -11.08
C ILE A 252 23.99 10.61 -10.09
N PHE A 253 23.54 9.43 -10.52
CA PHE A 253 23.27 8.31 -9.61
C PHE A 253 23.91 6.99 -10.04
N GLU A 254 25.02 7.01 -10.77
CA GLU A 254 25.74 5.81 -11.22
C GLU A 254 26.57 5.13 -10.11
N LYS A 255 26.95 5.87 -9.07
CA LYS A 255 27.76 5.39 -7.95
C LYS A 255 26.90 5.12 -6.72
N GLU A 256 27.50 4.50 -5.71
CA GLU A 256 26.85 4.30 -4.41
C GLU A 256 26.25 5.61 -3.90
N ILE A 257 24.94 5.57 -3.66
CA ILE A 257 24.18 6.70 -3.13
C ILE A 257 24.29 6.65 -1.61
N ASN A 258 24.63 7.79 -0.99
CA ASN A 258 24.67 7.90 0.46
C ASN A 258 23.25 7.74 1.04
N SER A 259 23.05 6.73 1.88
CA SER A 259 21.77 6.42 2.50
C SER A 259 21.20 7.57 3.33
N ASP A 260 22.05 8.37 3.97
CA ASP A 260 21.61 9.45 4.85
C ASP A 260 21.08 10.66 4.07
N LEU A 261 21.50 10.80 2.80
CA LEU A 261 21.14 11.92 1.93
C LEU A 261 20.13 11.56 0.82
N ILE A 262 19.73 10.30 0.75
CA ILE A 262 18.96 9.78 -0.39
C ILE A 262 17.59 10.47 -0.54
N PHE A 263 16.96 10.87 0.56
CA PHE A 263 15.70 11.60 0.54
C PHE A 263 15.89 13.03 0.01
N LEU A 264 16.98 13.70 0.44
CA LEU A 264 17.35 15.02 -0.08
C LEU A 264 17.61 14.94 -1.59
N TYR A 265 18.39 13.95 -2.05
CA TYR A 265 18.63 13.76 -3.48
C TYR A 265 17.35 13.50 -4.25
N SER A 266 16.41 12.73 -3.70
CA SER A 266 15.14 12.46 -4.36
C SER A 266 14.29 13.72 -4.54
N ALA A 267 14.24 14.59 -3.53
CA ALA A 267 13.55 15.87 -3.58
C ALA A 267 14.24 16.85 -4.57
N MET A 268 15.56 16.95 -4.51
CA MET A 268 16.34 17.79 -5.44
C MET A 268 16.21 17.31 -6.90
N ALA A 269 16.25 15.99 -7.16
CA ALA A 269 16.04 15.42 -8.48
C ALA A 269 14.67 15.76 -9.04
N ARG A 270 13.62 15.71 -8.19
CA ARG A 270 12.27 16.10 -8.59
C ARG A 270 12.18 17.58 -8.97
N ILE A 271 12.83 18.48 -8.24
CA ILE A 271 12.92 19.91 -8.60
C ILE A 271 13.69 20.12 -9.90
N ALA A 272 14.78 19.37 -10.10
CA ALA A 272 15.61 19.44 -11.29
C ALA A 272 14.99 18.75 -12.52
N ASP A 273 13.80 18.12 -12.39
CA ASP A 273 13.15 17.29 -13.42
C ASP A 273 14.07 16.17 -13.94
N LEU A 274 14.74 15.49 -13.01
CA LEU A 274 15.65 14.38 -13.28
C LEU A 274 15.04 13.05 -12.81
N PRO A 275 15.26 11.96 -13.57
CA PRO A 275 14.75 10.65 -13.19
C PRO A 275 15.50 10.07 -11.99
N LEU A 276 14.77 9.40 -11.11
CA LEU A 276 15.34 8.46 -10.15
C LEU A 276 15.57 7.11 -10.85
N ASN A 277 16.54 6.34 -10.39
CA ASN A 277 16.87 5.04 -10.95
C ASN A 277 16.70 3.90 -9.91
N GLU A 278 16.91 2.65 -10.33
CA GLU A 278 16.77 1.49 -9.44
C GLU A 278 17.71 1.50 -8.23
N ASN A 279 18.80 2.28 -8.24
CA ASN A 279 19.72 2.34 -7.10
C ASN A 279 19.04 2.95 -5.87
N PHE A 280 18.05 3.84 -6.05
CA PHE A 280 17.23 4.36 -4.96
C PHE A 280 16.46 3.23 -4.27
N LEU A 281 15.81 2.33 -5.03
CA LEU A 281 15.11 1.18 -4.45
C LEU A 281 16.06 0.17 -3.79
N LYS A 282 17.31 0.07 -4.23
CA LYS A 282 18.31 -0.81 -3.58
C LYS A 282 18.73 -0.30 -2.21
N VAL A 283 18.77 1.02 -2.02
CA VAL A 283 19.15 1.64 -0.74
C VAL A 283 18.01 1.57 0.25
N ASP A 284 16.82 2.00 -0.15
CA ASP A 284 15.62 1.93 0.68
C ASP A 284 14.37 1.73 -0.20
N SER A 285 14.01 0.47 -0.41
CA SER A 285 12.87 0.10 -1.26
C SER A 285 11.52 0.48 -0.67
N LYS A 286 11.46 0.72 0.64
CA LYS A 286 10.20 0.93 1.35
C LYS A 286 9.87 2.42 1.46
N ASN A 287 10.78 3.20 2.06
CA ASN A 287 10.51 4.62 2.30
C ASN A 287 10.67 5.50 1.05
N LEU A 288 11.41 5.06 0.03
CA LEU A 288 11.58 5.80 -1.23
C LEU A 288 10.53 5.48 -2.29
N ALA A 289 9.60 4.58 -2.01
CA ALA A 289 8.55 4.25 -2.97
C ALA A 289 7.71 5.48 -3.34
N ILE A 290 7.26 6.27 -2.36
CA ILE A 290 6.49 7.50 -2.61
C ILE A 290 7.27 8.53 -3.45
N PRO A 291 8.53 8.90 -3.10
CA PRO A 291 9.35 9.76 -3.95
C PRO A 291 9.46 9.30 -5.41
N ILE A 292 9.61 7.99 -5.64
CA ILE A 292 9.71 7.42 -6.99
C ILE A 292 8.37 7.51 -7.74
N ILE A 293 7.26 7.18 -7.09
CA ILE A 293 5.90 7.26 -7.67
C ILE A 293 5.61 8.69 -8.12
N LEU A 294 5.97 9.68 -7.30
CA LEU A 294 5.69 11.09 -7.55
C LEU A 294 6.68 11.76 -8.53
N ASN A 295 7.82 11.15 -8.80
CA ASN A 295 8.80 11.70 -9.74
C ASN A 295 8.42 11.33 -11.19
N LYS A 296 7.80 12.27 -11.92
CA LYS A 296 7.31 12.07 -13.29
C LYS A 296 8.41 11.84 -14.31
N ALA A 297 9.64 12.30 -14.05
CA ALA A 297 10.79 12.08 -14.91
C ALA A 297 11.31 10.62 -14.82
N SER A 298 10.98 9.90 -13.75
CA SER A 298 11.40 8.50 -13.58
C SER A 298 10.68 7.56 -14.57
N PRO A 299 11.35 6.48 -15.02
CA PRO A 299 10.74 5.48 -15.89
C PRO A 299 9.44 4.96 -15.31
N ILE A 300 8.41 4.84 -16.18
CA ILE A 300 7.08 4.42 -15.74
C ILE A 300 7.07 3.04 -15.09
N GLU A 301 7.92 2.13 -15.58
CA GLU A 301 8.08 0.79 -15.03
C GLU A 301 8.56 0.83 -13.57
N LEU A 302 9.53 1.69 -13.29
CA LEU A 302 10.06 1.87 -11.93
C LEU A 302 8.99 2.46 -11.01
N ARG A 303 8.21 3.42 -11.49
CA ARG A 303 7.10 4.02 -10.76
C ARG A 303 6.00 3.00 -10.45
N ILE A 304 5.61 2.17 -11.41
CA ILE A 304 4.63 1.08 -11.23
C ILE A 304 5.15 0.04 -10.24
N LYS A 305 6.41 -0.37 -10.37
CA LYS A 305 7.03 -1.32 -9.43
C LYS A 305 7.00 -0.80 -7.99
N ALA A 306 7.36 0.46 -7.80
CA ALA A 306 7.27 1.12 -6.50
C ALA A 306 5.83 1.19 -5.98
N ALA A 307 4.86 1.53 -6.85
CA ALA A 307 3.45 1.63 -6.51
C ALA A 307 2.83 0.26 -6.14
N ASN A 308 3.17 -0.80 -6.87
CA ASN A 308 2.72 -2.16 -6.54
C ASN A 308 3.18 -2.55 -5.13
N SER A 309 4.46 -2.31 -4.82
CA SER A 309 5.00 -2.58 -3.49
C SER A 309 4.33 -1.71 -2.41
N SER A 310 4.08 -0.45 -2.70
CA SER A 310 3.43 0.49 -1.77
C SER A 310 1.97 0.10 -1.49
N TYR A 311 1.23 -0.34 -2.49
CA TYR A 311 -0.14 -0.83 -2.30
C TYR A 311 -0.17 -2.09 -1.43
N LEU A 312 0.70 -3.06 -1.71
CA LEU A 312 0.81 -4.28 -0.91
C LEU A 312 1.22 -4.02 0.54
N ASN A 313 1.91 -2.92 0.81
CA ASN A 313 2.29 -2.45 2.15
C ASN A 313 1.31 -1.40 2.72
N GLU A 314 0.15 -1.20 2.11
CA GLU A 314 -0.91 -0.26 2.55
C GLU A 314 -0.45 1.21 2.66
N THR A 315 0.59 1.60 1.90
CA THR A 315 1.09 2.99 1.91
C THR A 315 0.47 3.88 0.84
N ILE A 316 -0.20 3.30 -0.16
CA ILE A 316 -1.02 4.02 -1.16
C ILE A 316 -2.36 3.32 -1.37
N SER A 317 -3.37 4.08 -1.79
CA SER A 317 -4.70 3.53 -2.12
C SER A 317 -4.74 2.84 -3.46
N ILE A 318 -5.80 2.05 -3.68
CA ILE A 318 -6.05 1.42 -4.98
C ILE A 318 -6.34 2.47 -6.06
N GLU A 319 -6.94 3.61 -5.71
CA GLU A 319 -7.21 4.72 -6.62
C GLU A 319 -5.91 5.35 -7.13
N SER A 320 -4.93 5.54 -6.25
CA SER A 320 -3.59 6.04 -6.62
C SER A 320 -2.88 5.08 -7.57
N LEU A 321 -2.96 3.78 -7.30
CA LEU A 321 -2.39 2.76 -8.16
C LEU A 321 -3.08 2.69 -9.52
N ALA A 322 -4.42 2.75 -9.54
CA ALA A 322 -5.22 2.75 -10.75
C ALA A 322 -4.92 3.98 -11.62
N ALA A 323 -4.80 5.17 -11.01
CA ALA A 323 -4.42 6.40 -11.72
C ALA A 323 -3.03 6.27 -12.37
N LEU A 324 -2.06 5.65 -11.68
CA LEU A 324 -0.75 5.40 -12.25
C LEU A 324 -0.81 4.41 -13.43
N TYR A 325 -1.57 3.30 -13.30
CA TYR A 325 -1.76 2.35 -14.38
C TYR A 325 -2.43 2.99 -15.60
N GLN A 326 -3.39 3.88 -15.38
CA GLN A 326 -4.05 4.64 -16.43
C GLN A 326 -3.16 5.67 -17.11
N SER A 327 -2.11 6.15 -16.44
CA SER A 327 -1.15 7.13 -16.99
C SER A 327 -0.14 6.52 -17.96
N VAL A 328 -0.14 5.20 -18.16
CA VAL A 328 0.74 4.55 -19.13
C VAL A 328 0.16 4.75 -20.54
N ASP A 329 0.94 5.32 -21.43
CA ASP A 329 0.51 5.56 -22.81
C ASP A 329 0.52 4.26 -23.62
N PHE A 330 -0.66 3.89 -24.13
CA PHE A 330 -0.85 2.86 -25.14
C PHE A 330 -1.63 3.44 -26.32
N ASP A 331 -1.21 3.13 -27.52
CA ASP A 331 -1.90 3.62 -28.71
C ASP A 331 -3.12 2.75 -29.09
N THR A 332 -3.99 3.29 -29.94
CA THR A 332 -5.21 2.60 -30.37
C THR A 332 -4.90 1.29 -31.11
N ASN A 333 -3.76 1.17 -31.82
CA ASN A 333 -3.39 -0.05 -32.51
C ASN A 333 -3.06 -1.17 -31.54
N GLN A 334 -2.48 -0.83 -30.38
CA GLN A 334 -2.19 -1.79 -29.32
C GLN A 334 -3.48 -2.40 -28.74
N PHE A 335 -4.54 -1.62 -28.56
CA PHE A 335 -5.84 -2.14 -28.13
C PHE A 335 -6.58 -2.90 -29.23
N ASN A 336 -6.37 -2.56 -30.50
CA ASN A 336 -6.95 -3.30 -31.63
C ASN A 336 -6.27 -4.64 -31.89
N ASN A 337 -5.02 -4.81 -31.44
CA ASN A 337 -4.22 -6.03 -31.61
C ASN A 337 -3.69 -6.54 -30.25
N PRO A 338 -4.59 -6.98 -29.34
CA PRO A 338 -4.20 -7.30 -27.97
C PRO A 338 -3.22 -8.47 -27.87
N GLU A 339 -3.33 -9.51 -28.68
CA GLU A 339 -2.43 -10.66 -28.67
C GLU A 339 -0.98 -10.27 -29.01
N GLU A 340 -0.80 -9.46 -30.04
CA GLU A 340 0.52 -8.98 -30.46
C GLU A 340 1.13 -8.06 -29.40
N THR A 341 0.32 -7.19 -28.80
CA THR A 341 0.75 -6.28 -27.73
C THR A 341 1.17 -7.03 -26.48
N ILE A 342 0.38 -8.02 -26.05
CA ILE A 342 0.69 -8.88 -24.90
C ILE A 342 2.01 -9.61 -25.13
N LEU A 343 2.20 -10.18 -26.31
CA LEU A 343 3.45 -10.85 -26.69
C LEU A 343 4.64 -9.89 -26.66
N GLY A 344 4.46 -8.68 -27.19
CA GLY A 344 5.49 -7.64 -27.21
C GLY A 344 5.87 -7.13 -25.82
N LEU A 345 4.93 -7.12 -24.88
CA LEU A 345 5.13 -6.69 -23.48
C LEU A 345 5.49 -7.84 -22.52
N SER A 346 5.60 -9.08 -22.98
CA SER A 346 5.77 -10.27 -22.13
C SER A 346 6.97 -10.22 -21.17
N ASN A 347 8.02 -9.45 -21.52
CA ASN A 347 9.20 -9.24 -20.68
C ASN A 347 9.10 -8.03 -19.73
N ASN A 348 7.97 -7.34 -19.71
CA ASN A 348 7.77 -6.14 -18.88
C ASN A 348 6.50 -6.28 -18.05
N VAL A 349 6.66 -6.83 -16.85
CA VAL A 349 5.54 -7.14 -15.95
C VAL A 349 4.73 -5.88 -15.63
N GLU A 350 5.40 -4.78 -15.33
CA GLU A 350 4.79 -3.53 -14.92
C GLU A 350 3.90 -2.93 -16.03
N LYS A 351 4.43 -2.84 -17.24
CA LYS A 351 3.66 -2.36 -18.39
C LYS A 351 2.54 -3.32 -18.79
N LEU A 352 2.76 -4.63 -18.72
CA LEU A 352 1.75 -5.60 -19.07
C LEU A 352 0.59 -5.61 -18.07
N MET A 353 0.85 -5.43 -16.78
CA MET A 353 -0.20 -5.22 -15.77
C MET A 353 -1.04 -3.97 -16.08
N ALA A 354 -0.39 -2.84 -16.41
CA ALA A 354 -1.09 -1.61 -16.78
C ALA A 354 -1.88 -1.78 -18.09
N TYR A 355 -1.33 -2.49 -19.06
CA TYR A 355 -2.01 -2.78 -20.32
C TYR A 355 -3.29 -3.60 -20.09
N TYR A 356 -3.22 -4.70 -19.33
CA TYR A 356 -4.41 -5.49 -18.99
C TYR A 356 -5.47 -4.64 -18.28
N TYR A 357 -5.07 -3.82 -17.32
CA TYR A 357 -5.99 -2.94 -16.61
C TYR A 357 -6.72 -1.99 -17.58
N GLN A 358 -6.00 -1.35 -18.50
CA GLN A 358 -6.60 -0.46 -19.50
C GLN A 358 -7.42 -1.26 -20.54
N LEU A 359 -6.95 -2.44 -20.97
CA LEU A 359 -7.66 -3.28 -21.92
C LEU A 359 -9.05 -3.67 -21.41
N ILE A 360 -9.16 -4.05 -20.13
CA ILE A 360 -10.44 -4.37 -19.48
C ILE A 360 -11.40 -3.20 -19.57
N ASN A 361 -10.92 -1.98 -19.39
CA ASN A 361 -11.75 -0.76 -19.38
C ASN A 361 -12.20 -0.33 -20.78
N VAL A 362 -11.45 -0.66 -21.82
CA VAL A 362 -11.83 -0.33 -23.21
C VAL A 362 -12.71 -1.40 -23.87
N GLN A 363 -12.83 -2.60 -23.31
CA GLN A 363 -13.69 -3.65 -23.87
C GLN A 363 -15.16 -3.33 -23.66
N ILE A 364 -15.91 -3.27 -24.76
CA ILE A 364 -17.33 -2.94 -24.76
C ILE A 364 -18.18 -4.17 -24.45
N PHE A 365 -17.80 -5.33 -25.02
CA PHE A 365 -18.56 -6.58 -24.84
C PHE A 365 -18.21 -7.25 -23.52
N PRO A 366 -19.22 -7.59 -22.67
CA PRO A 366 -18.97 -8.20 -21.37
C PRO A 366 -18.17 -9.51 -21.42
N SER A 367 -18.38 -10.35 -22.45
CA SER A 367 -17.64 -11.61 -22.64
C SER A 367 -16.15 -11.37 -22.90
N GLU A 368 -15.81 -10.40 -23.75
CA GLU A 368 -14.42 -10.02 -24.06
C GLU A 368 -13.75 -9.39 -22.84
N ARG A 369 -14.50 -8.55 -22.10
CA ARG A 369 -14.03 -7.96 -20.84
C ARG A 369 -13.69 -9.03 -19.81
N LEU A 370 -14.54 -10.05 -19.64
CA LEU A 370 -14.28 -11.16 -18.73
C LEU A 370 -13.10 -12.03 -19.17
N GLU A 371 -12.90 -12.22 -20.45
CA GLU A 371 -11.71 -12.91 -20.95
C GLU A 371 -10.43 -12.12 -20.66
N ALA A 372 -10.44 -10.82 -20.89
CA ALA A 372 -9.33 -9.93 -20.53
C ALA A 372 -9.06 -9.94 -19.02
N LEU A 373 -10.11 -9.91 -18.17
CA LEU A 373 -10.01 -10.03 -16.72
C LEU A 373 -9.37 -11.35 -16.29
N THR A 374 -9.80 -12.47 -16.85
CA THR A 374 -9.26 -13.79 -16.51
C THR A 374 -7.77 -13.88 -16.88
N ASN A 375 -7.39 -13.31 -18.03
CA ASN A 375 -5.99 -13.25 -18.44
C ASN A 375 -5.17 -12.34 -17.50
N PHE A 376 -5.73 -11.22 -17.07
CA PHE A 376 -5.12 -10.32 -16.10
C PHE A 376 -4.87 -11.02 -14.75
N TRP A 377 -5.88 -11.70 -14.18
CA TRP A 377 -5.75 -12.41 -12.92
C TRP A 377 -4.72 -13.55 -12.99
N ARG A 378 -4.72 -14.31 -14.09
CA ARG A 378 -3.75 -15.37 -14.29
C ARG A 378 -2.33 -14.83 -14.37
N PHE A 379 -2.10 -13.77 -15.17
CA PHE A 379 -0.79 -13.13 -15.29
C PHE A 379 -0.34 -12.53 -13.95
N ALA A 380 -1.24 -11.85 -13.23
CA ALA A 380 -0.95 -11.31 -11.91
C ALA A 380 -0.59 -12.40 -10.90
N LYS A 381 -1.29 -13.55 -10.93
CA LYS A 381 -0.99 -14.69 -10.06
C LYS A 381 0.40 -15.26 -10.33
N GLU A 382 0.79 -15.41 -11.58
CA GLU A 382 2.13 -15.88 -11.99
C GLU A 382 3.25 -14.95 -11.52
N ASN A 383 2.94 -13.67 -11.30
CA ASN A 383 3.88 -12.63 -10.85
C ASN A 383 3.71 -12.22 -9.37
N ASN A 384 2.92 -12.93 -8.56
CA ASN A 384 2.61 -12.62 -7.16
C ASN A 384 1.94 -11.23 -6.95
N LEU A 385 1.15 -10.78 -7.92
CA LEU A 385 0.41 -9.51 -7.93
C LEU A 385 -1.11 -9.72 -7.96
N GLN A 386 -1.60 -10.91 -7.59
CA GLN A 386 -3.02 -11.29 -7.68
C GLN A 386 -3.92 -10.37 -6.84
N GLU A 387 -3.47 -9.97 -5.67
CA GLU A 387 -4.20 -9.04 -4.81
C GLU A 387 -4.47 -7.71 -5.50
N ILE A 388 -3.45 -7.16 -6.18
CA ILE A 388 -3.57 -5.93 -6.95
C ILE A 388 -4.60 -6.09 -8.07
N ALA A 389 -4.53 -7.19 -8.80
CA ALA A 389 -5.45 -7.43 -9.91
C ALA A 389 -6.90 -7.56 -9.43
N TYR A 390 -7.15 -8.21 -8.30
CA TYR A 390 -8.49 -8.31 -7.72
C TYR A 390 -9.02 -6.96 -7.26
N ALA A 391 -8.20 -6.17 -6.56
CA ALA A 391 -8.59 -4.84 -6.11
C ALA A 391 -8.92 -3.90 -7.28
N LEU A 392 -8.08 -3.88 -8.33
CA LEU A 392 -8.29 -3.07 -9.53
C LEU A 392 -9.52 -3.51 -10.35
N SER A 393 -9.89 -4.79 -10.28
CA SER A 393 -11.02 -5.35 -11.03
C SER A 393 -12.37 -5.17 -10.34
N TYR A 394 -12.39 -4.83 -9.06
CA TYR A 394 -13.58 -4.88 -8.20
C TYR A 394 -14.77 -4.12 -8.79
N LYS A 395 -14.60 -2.87 -9.17
CA LYS A 395 -15.67 -2.03 -9.73
C LYS A 395 -16.28 -2.63 -11.01
N THR A 396 -15.45 -3.24 -11.85
CA THR A 396 -15.91 -3.90 -13.07
C THR A 396 -16.71 -5.15 -12.76
N ILE A 397 -16.26 -5.94 -11.79
CA ILE A 397 -16.91 -7.20 -11.39
C ILE A 397 -18.21 -6.95 -10.63
N GLU A 398 -18.24 -5.96 -9.73
CA GLU A 398 -19.44 -5.61 -8.94
C GLU A 398 -20.62 -5.24 -9.83
N SER A 399 -20.37 -4.63 -10.98
CA SER A 399 -21.41 -4.22 -11.93
C SER A 399 -21.95 -5.34 -12.82
N LEU A 400 -21.36 -6.56 -12.78
CA LEU A 400 -21.77 -7.67 -13.63
C LEU A 400 -23.04 -8.36 -13.13
N GLU A 401 -24.00 -8.52 -14.04
CA GLU A 401 -25.19 -9.35 -13.77
C GLU A 401 -24.88 -10.84 -14.04
N ILE A 402 -25.44 -11.71 -13.19
CA ILE A 402 -25.26 -13.16 -13.33
C ILE A 402 -25.91 -13.62 -14.63
N SER A 403 -25.14 -14.28 -15.49
CA SER A 403 -25.59 -14.82 -16.77
C SER A 403 -24.96 -16.18 -17.05
N ALA A 404 -25.68 -17.03 -17.82
CA ALA A 404 -25.22 -18.36 -18.19
C ALA A 404 -23.92 -18.33 -19.02
N GLU A 405 -23.65 -17.28 -19.76
CA GLU A 405 -22.41 -17.11 -20.53
C GLU A 405 -21.17 -16.92 -19.63
N TYR A 406 -21.36 -16.46 -18.39
CA TYR A 406 -20.29 -16.20 -17.42
C TYR A 406 -20.04 -17.40 -16.47
N LEU A 407 -20.76 -18.50 -16.65
CA LEU A 407 -20.69 -19.67 -15.76
C LEU A 407 -19.26 -20.17 -15.55
N LYS A 408 -18.45 -20.21 -16.62
CA LYS A 408 -17.04 -20.64 -16.54
C LYS A 408 -16.14 -19.76 -15.70
N PHE A 409 -16.55 -18.51 -15.45
CA PHE A 409 -15.79 -17.51 -14.66
C PHE A 409 -16.35 -17.33 -13.24
N SER A 410 -17.48 -17.96 -12.91
CA SER A 410 -18.24 -17.69 -11.69
C SER A 410 -17.43 -17.80 -10.40
N LEU A 411 -16.59 -18.83 -10.27
CA LEU A 411 -15.78 -19.03 -9.07
C LEU A 411 -14.62 -18.04 -8.96
N GLU A 412 -14.03 -17.62 -10.07
CA GLU A 412 -12.98 -16.59 -10.08
C GLU A 412 -13.56 -15.21 -9.76
N ILE A 413 -14.75 -14.90 -10.29
CA ILE A 413 -15.52 -13.71 -9.92
C ILE A 413 -15.84 -13.71 -8.43
N ALA A 414 -16.36 -14.84 -7.90
CA ALA A 414 -16.65 -14.99 -6.48
C ALA A 414 -15.40 -14.77 -5.62
N THR A 415 -14.24 -15.30 -6.03
CA THR A 415 -12.97 -15.12 -5.32
C THR A 415 -12.55 -13.65 -5.29
N CYS A 416 -12.67 -12.94 -6.42
CA CYS A 416 -12.40 -11.50 -6.49
C CYS A 416 -13.31 -10.71 -5.54
N LEU A 417 -14.60 -11.04 -5.48
CA LEU A 417 -15.58 -10.40 -4.60
C LEU A 417 -15.30 -10.68 -3.12
N ILE A 418 -14.91 -11.91 -2.77
CA ILE A 418 -14.51 -12.29 -1.40
C ILE A 418 -13.31 -11.43 -0.97
N TYR A 419 -12.28 -11.34 -1.82
CA TYR A 419 -11.11 -10.52 -1.55
C TYR A 419 -11.48 -9.06 -1.25
N ASN A 420 -12.48 -8.53 -1.92
CA ASN A 420 -12.98 -7.16 -1.72
C ASN A 420 -14.14 -7.06 -0.70
N ASN A 421 -14.33 -8.06 0.15
CA ASN A 421 -15.35 -8.12 1.22
C ASN A 421 -16.81 -7.99 0.74
N ASN A 422 -17.10 -8.24 -0.54
CA ASN A 422 -18.48 -8.26 -1.08
C ASN A 422 -19.06 -9.68 -1.03
N PHE A 423 -19.32 -10.14 0.19
CA PHE A 423 -19.74 -11.51 0.46
C PHE A 423 -21.14 -11.83 -0.09
N GLU A 424 -22.06 -10.88 -0.08
CA GLU A 424 -23.41 -11.10 -0.58
C GLU A 424 -23.44 -11.47 -2.07
N VAL A 425 -22.70 -10.71 -2.88
CA VAL A 425 -22.60 -10.94 -4.32
C VAL A 425 -21.75 -12.18 -4.61
N ALA A 426 -20.68 -12.39 -3.87
CA ALA A 426 -19.84 -13.59 -3.98
C ALA A 426 -20.66 -14.87 -3.78
N TYR A 427 -21.50 -14.93 -2.75
CA TYR A 427 -22.38 -16.08 -2.50
C TYR A 427 -23.34 -16.36 -3.66
N LYS A 428 -23.88 -15.31 -4.30
CA LYS A 428 -24.76 -15.47 -5.47
C LYS A 428 -24.04 -16.15 -6.64
N TRP A 429 -22.75 -15.78 -6.88
CA TRP A 429 -21.93 -16.40 -7.93
C TRP A 429 -21.55 -17.84 -7.61
N ILE A 430 -21.23 -18.16 -6.36
CA ILE A 430 -20.96 -19.54 -5.91
C ILE A 430 -22.21 -20.39 -6.11
N SER A 431 -23.36 -19.92 -5.61
CA SER A 431 -24.64 -20.62 -5.73
C SER A 431 -25.06 -20.82 -7.19
N PHE A 432 -24.83 -19.84 -8.05
CA PHE A 432 -25.08 -19.95 -9.48
C PHE A 432 -24.24 -21.06 -10.12
N TYR A 433 -22.95 -21.15 -9.77
CA TYR A 433 -22.07 -22.22 -10.25
C TYR A 433 -22.57 -23.59 -9.80
N GLU A 434 -22.82 -23.79 -8.51
CA GLU A 434 -23.22 -25.07 -7.93
C GLU A 434 -24.58 -25.54 -8.43
N ASN A 435 -25.54 -24.63 -8.63
CA ASN A 435 -26.83 -24.94 -9.21
C ASN A 435 -26.75 -25.38 -10.68
N SER A 436 -25.72 -24.91 -11.40
CA SER A 436 -25.56 -25.16 -12.83
C SER A 436 -24.69 -26.37 -13.15
N GLN A 437 -23.61 -26.60 -12.39
CA GLN A 437 -22.60 -27.64 -12.62
C GLN A 437 -22.60 -28.73 -11.54
N GLY A 438 -23.23 -28.49 -10.40
CA GLY A 438 -23.07 -29.28 -9.19
C GLY A 438 -21.86 -28.83 -8.38
N ALA A 439 -21.84 -29.21 -7.10
CA ALA A 439 -20.70 -28.95 -6.24
C ALA A 439 -19.53 -29.85 -6.62
N ASP A 440 -18.36 -29.25 -6.79
CA ASP A 440 -17.09 -29.91 -7.12
C ASP A 440 -15.95 -29.42 -6.21
N ASP A 441 -14.74 -29.95 -6.40
CA ASP A 441 -13.55 -29.56 -5.62
C ASP A 441 -13.26 -28.06 -5.69
N LYS A 442 -13.53 -27.41 -6.82
CA LYS A 442 -13.28 -25.97 -7.00
C LYS A 442 -14.28 -25.14 -6.18
N SER A 443 -15.58 -25.46 -6.29
CA SER A 443 -16.59 -24.75 -5.51
C SER A 443 -16.43 -25.00 -4.01
N ALA A 444 -16.04 -26.21 -3.61
CA ALA A 444 -15.76 -26.54 -2.21
C ALA A 444 -14.61 -25.67 -1.66
N TYR A 445 -13.53 -25.48 -2.44
CA TYR A 445 -12.41 -24.61 -2.06
C TYR A 445 -12.84 -23.14 -1.90
N VAL A 446 -13.58 -22.61 -2.87
CA VAL A 446 -14.09 -21.23 -2.80
C VAL A 446 -15.06 -21.04 -1.64
N ASN A 447 -15.90 -22.04 -1.33
CA ASN A 447 -16.78 -22.04 -0.15
C ASN A 447 -16.00 -22.00 1.16
N ILE A 448 -14.88 -22.73 1.27
CA ILE A 448 -14.02 -22.68 2.46
C ILE A 448 -13.49 -21.26 2.65
N ILE A 449 -12.91 -20.66 1.58
CA ILE A 449 -12.41 -19.28 1.63
C ILE A 449 -13.54 -18.32 2.01
N PHE A 450 -14.70 -18.43 1.36
CA PHE A 450 -15.86 -17.59 1.63
C PHE A 450 -16.24 -17.61 3.11
N ASN A 451 -16.34 -18.80 3.71
CA ASN A 451 -16.74 -18.93 5.11
C ASN A 451 -15.67 -18.45 6.09
N LEU A 452 -14.38 -18.61 5.78
CA LEU A 452 -13.29 -18.06 6.58
C LEU A 452 -13.31 -16.53 6.68
N TYR A 453 -13.79 -15.85 5.63
CA TYR A 453 -13.83 -14.39 5.58
C TYR A 453 -15.18 -13.80 5.99
N SER A 454 -16.30 -14.52 5.80
CA SER A 454 -17.66 -13.98 5.98
C SER A 454 -18.33 -14.32 7.31
N THR A 455 -17.77 -15.27 8.10
CA THR A 455 -18.43 -15.80 9.29
C THR A 455 -17.68 -15.39 10.54
N GLU A 456 -18.37 -14.77 11.49
CA GLU A 456 -17.82 -14.34 12.78
C GLU A 456 -17.82 -15.46 13.82
N GLU A 457 -18.68 -16.48 13.68
CA GLU A 457 -18.83 -17.58 14.62
C GLU A 457 -17.92 -18.77 14.26
N ILE A 458 -16.90 -19.02 15.08
CA ILE A 458 -15.89 -20.07 14.88
C ILE A 458 -16.51 -21.47 14.74
N ASN A 459 -17.51 -21.81 15.55
CA ASN A 459 -18.17 -23.13 15.49
C ASN A 459 -18.85 -23.37 14.14
N SER A 460 -19.48 -22.34 13.58
CA SER A 460 -20.10 -22.40 12.25
C SER A 460 -19.05 -22.58 11.16
N ILE A 461 -17.92 -21.92 11.27
CA ILE A 461 -16.78 -22.05 10.33
C ILE A 461 -16.28 -23.50 10.33
N ILE A 462 -16.10 -24.11 11.50
CA ILE A 462 -15.59 -25.50 11.65
C ILE A 462 -16.53 -26.50 10.98
N GLU A 463 -17.83 -26.38 11.23
CA GLU A 463 -18.83 -27.29 10.65
C GLU A 463 -18.82 -27.19 9.12
N ILE A 464 -18.81 -25.98 8.58
CA ILE A 464 -18.80 -25.71 7.13
C ILE A 464 -17.50 -26.20 6.49
N ILE A 465 -16.36 -25.97 7.12
CA ILE A 465 -15.06 -26.44 6.64
C ILE A 465 -15.06 -27.97 6.58
N ASN A 466 -15.50 -28.66 7.63
CA ASN A 466 -15.55 -30.12 7.68
C ASN A 466 -16.42 -30.68 6.54
N VAL A 467 -17.62 -30.11 6.32
CA VAL A 467 -18.51 -30.54 5.23
C VAL A 467 -17.89 -30.33 3.84
N ASN A 468 -17.11 -29.27 3.65
CA ASN A 468 -16.48 -29.00 2.37
C ASN A 468 -15.18 -29.81 2.18
N PHE A 469 -14.40 -30.09 3.23
CA PHE A 469 -13.24 -30.96 3.15
C PHE A 469 -13.60 -32.40 2.78
N ASP A 470 -14.74 -32.91 3.26
CA ASP A 470 -15.21 -34.24 2.87
C ASP A 470 -15.50 -34.35 1.36
N LYS A 471 -15.73 -33.21 0.69
CA LYS A 471 -15.94 -33.14 -0.77
C LYS A 471 -14.64 -33.01 -1.56
N LEU A 472 -13.51 -32.65 -0.92
CA LEU A 472 -12.23 -32.47 -1.59
C LEU A 472 -11.57 -33.84 -1.83
N SER A 473 -11.47 -34.24 -3.08
CA SER A 473 -10.88 -35.52 -3.47
C SER A 473 -9.39 -35.44 -3.76
N ASN A 474 -8.81 -34.22 -3.87
CA ASN A 474 -7.46 -34.00 -4.36
C ASN A 474 -6.43 -33.90 -3.20
N SER A 475 -5.36 -34.71 -3.26
CA SER A 475 -4.31 -34.78 -2.23
C SER A 475 -3.56 -33.46 -2.00
N ASN A 476 -3.48 -32.58 -3.01
CA ASN A 476 -2.81 -31.28 -2.87
C ASN A 476 -3.61 -30.27 -2.04
N LEU A 477 -4.92 -30.44 -1.93
CA LEU A 477 -5.78 -29.62 -1.08
C LEU A 477 -5.78 -30.09 0.37
N LYS A 478 -5.44 -31.37 0.63
CA LYS A 478 -5.27 -31.89 1.99
C LYS A 478 -4.11 -31.24 2.76
N GLN A 479 -3.07 -30.77 2.07
CA GLN A 479 -1.99 -30.02 2.75
C GLN A 479 -2.47 -28.68 3.32
N ASN A 480 -3.48 -28.06 2.70
CA ASN A 480 -4.09 -26.83 3.21
C ASN A 480 -5.06 -27.11 4.36
N GLU A 481 -5.58 -28.35 4.48
CA GLU A 481 -6.44 -28.79 5.59
C GLU A 481 -5.73 -28.57 6.94
N GLU A 482 -4.48 -28.98 7.04
CA GLU A 482 -3.68 -28.85 8.25
C GLU A 482 -3.50 -27.37 8.65
N LEU A 483 -3.21 -26.50 7.70
CA LEU A 483 -3.07 -25.07 7.95
C LEU A 483 -4.39 -24.46 8.45
N ILE A 484 -5.51 -24.86 7.87
CA ILE A 484 -6.83 -24.35 8.26
C ILE A 484 -7.18 -24.81 9.68
N TYR A 485 -6.91 -26.07 10.02
CA TYR A 485 -7.11 -26.56 11.41
C TYR A 485 -6.23 -25.84 12.42
N VAL A 486 -4.97 -25.56 12.07
CA VAL A 486 -4.10 -24.75 12.94
C VAL A 486 -4.66 -23.35 13.14
N LEU A 487 -5.14 -22.70 12.08
CA LEU A 487 -5.78 -21.40 12.17
C LEU A 487 -7.05 -21.41 13.04
N LEU A 488 -7.89 -22.44 12.92
CA LEU A 488 -9.08 -22.60 13.74
C LEU A 488 -8.73 -22.82 15.23
N GLN A 489 -7.71 -23.60 15.54
CA GLN A 489 -7.22 -23.77 16.92
C GLN A 489 -6.70 -22.45 17.50
N VAL A 490 -5.98 -21.66 16.70
CA VAL A 490 -5.52 -20.33 17.11
C VAL A 490 -6.69 -19.38 17.40
N LEU A 491 -7.79 -19.53 16.66
CA LEU A 491 -9.01 -18.74 16.85
C LEU A 491 -9.88 -19.23 18.05
N GLY A 492 -9.44 -20.25 18.78
CA GLY A 492 -10.09 -20.71 20.02
C GLY A 492 -10.97 -21.95 19.84
N ASP A 493 -10.78 -22.74 18.78
CA ASP A 493 -11.44 -24.02 18.62
C ASP A 493 -10.88 -25.05 19.62
N ASP A 494 -11.64 -25.35 20.66
CA ASP A 494 -11.36 -26.42 21.64
C ASP A 494 -11.76 -27.82 21.14
N THR A 495 -12.17 -27.97 19.88
CA THR A 495 -12.50 -29.31 19.37
C THR A 495 -11.25 -30.15 19.35
N ASN A 496 -11.18 -31.09 20.32
CA ASN A 496 -10.18 -32.14 20.48
C ASN A 496 -10.17 -33.17 19.31
N LYS A 497 -10.10 -32.73 18.08
CA LYS A 497 -9.52 -33.57 17.05
C LYS A 497 -8.02 -33.57 17.33
N ASN A 498 -7.55 -34.54 18.09
CA ASN A 498 -6.15 -34.89 18.12
C ASN A 498 -5.69 -34.93 16.68
N LEU A 499 -4.96 -33.89 16.25
CA LEU A 499 -4.14 -33.95 15.06
C LEU A 499 -3.35 -35.24 15.25
N SER A 500 -3.67 -36.25 14.47
CA SER A 500 -3.25 -37.62 14.72
C SER A 500 -1.73 -37.63 14.90
N GLU A 501 -1.25 -38.51 15.79
CA GLU A 501 0.17 -38.73 16.10
C GLU A 501 1.06 -39.01 14.88
N ASP A 502 0.47 -39.07 13.66
CA ASP A 502 1.13 -39.31 12.40
C ASP A 502 1.74 -38.05 11.74
N TYR A 503 1.46 -36.86 12.24
CA TYR A 503 2.06 -35.63 11.70
C TYR A 503 3.27 -35.21 12.53
N ASN A 504 4.45 -35.51 11.98
CA ASN A 504 5.69 -34.88 12.41
C ASN A 504 5.63 -33.38 12.08
N PHE A 505 4.97 -32.59 12.95
CA PHE A 505 5.13 -31.16 12.93
C PHE A 505 6.62 -30.86 13.09
N ILE A 506 7.25 -30.40 12.03
CA ILE A 506 8.50 -29.67 12.16
C ILE A 506 8.09 -28.36 12.84
N TYR A 507 8.23 -28.35 14.16
CA TYR A 507 8.04 -27.16 14.98
C TYR A 507 8.98 -26.09 14.44
N ASP A 508 8.44 -25.19 13.62
CA ASP A 508 9.17 -23.99 13.25
C ASP A 508 9.05 -23.04 14.45
N GLU A 509 10.13 -22.91 15.22
CA GLU A 509 10.21 -22.00 16.36
C GLU A 509 9.81 -20.57 16.01
N ARG A 510 9.79 -20.21 14.70
CA ARG A 510 9.37 -18.93 14.16
C ARG A 510 7.86 -18.67 14.24
N LEU A 511 7.03 -19.71 14.42
CA LEU A 511 5.57 -19.59 14.56
C LEU A 511 5.11 -19.43 16.01
N MET A 512 5.95 -19.76 16.99
CA MET A 512 5.61 -19.72 18.41
C MET A 512 5.20 -18.34 18.94
N PRO A 513 5.85 -17.23 18.59
CA PRO A 513 5.46 -15.92 19.11
C PRO A 513 4.07 -15.47 18.67
N SER A 514 3.65 -15.85 17.45
CA SER A 514 2.32 -15.48 16.93
C SER A 514 1.20 -16.11 17.75
N ILE A 515 1.40 -17.34 18.22
CA ILE A 515 0.46 -18.06 19.10
C ILE A 515 0.44 -17.44 20.50
N PHE A 516 1.59 -16.98 21.00
CA PHE A 516 1.69 -16.38 22.34
C PHE A 516 1.00 -15.01 22.42
N ILE A 517 1.03 -14.23 21.34
CA ILE A 517 0.36 -12.92 21.26
C ILE A 517 -1.17 -13.07 21.24
N LEU A 518 -1.69 -14.16 20.66
CA LEU A 518 -3.13 -14.41 20.58
C LEU A 518 -3.70 -15.06 21.85
N GLN A 519 -2.88 -15.63 22.74
CA GLN A 519 -3.32 -16.29 23.98
C GLN A 519 -3.27 -15.38 25.22
N ASN A 520 -2.65 -14.20 25.15
CA ASN A 520 -2.59 -13.19 26.19
C ASN A 520 -3.26 -11.90 25.75
#